data_6098acb6095ee5800ecc75aa17785cfc
#
_entry.id   6098acb6095ee5800ecc75aa17785cfc
#
_cell.length_a   1.000
_cell.length_b   1.000
_cell.length_c   1.000
_cell.angle_alpha   90.00
_cell.angle_beta   90.00
_cell.angle_gamma   90.00
#
_symmetry.space_group_name_H-M   'P 1'
#
loop_
_entity.id
_entity.type
_entity.pdbx_description
1 polymer ?
#
loop_
_entity_poly.entity_id
_entity_poly.type
_entity_poly.pdbx_seq_one_letter_code
_entity_poly.pdbx_strand_id
1 'polypeptide(L)'
;MKIAVLALQGAFIEHEKKLEQLGATCIELRQKSDLDQDFDGLVLPGGESTVQGKLLKELDMFDDLQKRIQDGLPTLATCAGLILLAKEIENQNQTYFSTIPMMVKRNAYGRQLGSFHTIEEMKGIGKVPMTFIRAPYIESVQEGVDILSKVNDNIIA
;
A
#
# COMPACT_ATOMS: atom_id res chain seq x y z
N MET A 1 -9.53 3.71 -17.95
CA MET A 1 -9.47 3.69 -16.47
C MET A 1 -8.39 4.65 -16.03
N LYS A 2 -8.71 5.57 -15.13
CA LYS A 2 -7.77 6.53 -14.55
C LYS A 2 -7.36 6.05 -13.17
N ILE A 3 -6.07 5.92 -12.92
CA ILE A 3 -5.53 5.47 -11.62
C ILE A 3 -4.68 6.58 -11.03
N ALA A 4 -5.05 7.02 -9.84
CA ALA A 4 -4.23 7.94 -9.06
C ALA A 4 -3.07 7.18 -8.40
N VAL A 5 -1.87 7.73 -8.45
CA VAL A 5 -0.68 7.17 -7.81
C VAL A 5 -0.15 8.21 -6.83
N LEU A 6 -0.01 7.84 -5.56
CA LEU A 6 0.57 8.73 -4.55
C LEU A 6 2.05 8.95 -4.85
N ALA A 7 2.39 10.12 -5.36
CA ALA A 7 3.73 10.46 -5.88
C ALA A 7 4.51 11.41 -4.94
N LEU A 8 4.33 11.26 -3.61
CA LEU A 8 5.01 12.07 -2.61
C LEU A 8 6.41 11.54 -2.28
N GLN A 9 6.55 10.21 -2.19
CA GLN A 9 7.82 9.55 -1.87
C GLN A 9 7.70 8.06 -2.18
N GLY A 10 8.78 7.45 -2.68
CA GLY A 10 8.87 5.99 -2.90
C GLY A 10 8.79 5.58 -4.36
N ALA A 11 8.38 4.33 -4.58
CA ALA A 11 8.43 3.65 -5.89
C ALA A 11 7.16 3.90 -6.73
N PHE A 12 6.75 5.16 -6.90
CA PHE A 12 5.53 5.50 -7.64
C PHE A 12 5.71 5.34 -9.17
N ILE A 13 6.87 5.69 -9.71
CA ILE A 13 7.17 5.60 -11.16
C ILE A 13 7.07 4.15 -11.65
N GLU A 14 7.50 3.18 -10.85
CA GLU A 14 7.43 1.76 -11.18
C GLU A 14 5.98 1.28 -11.32
N HIS A 15 5.10 1.75 -10.44
CA HIS A 15 3.67 1.47 -10.52
C HIS A 15 3.04 2.12 -11.75
N GLU A 16 3.36 3.38 -12.03
CA GLU A 16 2.86 4.10 -13.22
C GLU A 16 3.21 3.39 -14.51
N LYS A 17 4.50 3.10 -14.71
CA LYS A 17 4.97 2.36 -15.90
C LYS A 17 4.22 1.04 -16.10
N LYS A 18 3.96 0.33 -15.01
CA LYS A 18 3.25 -0.96 -15.09
C LYS A 18 1.77 -0.79 -15.42
N LEU A 19 1.12 0.18 -14.82
CA LEU A 19 -0.28 0.51 -15.09
C LEU A 19 -0.49 1.01 -16.53
N GLU A 20 0.40 1.87 -17.03
CA GLU A 20 0.36 2.36 -18.41
C GLU A 20 0.54 1.23 -19.42
N GLN A 21 1.44 0.27 -19.16
CA GLN A 21 1.57 -0.95 -19.97
C GLN A 21 0.28 -1.78 -20.01
N LEU A 22 -0.55 -1.68 -18.98
CA LEU A 22 -1.86 -2.32 -18.89
C LEU A 22 -3.00 -1.47 -19.48
N GLY A 23 -2.68 -0.30 -20.05
CA GLY A 23 -3.64 0.58 -20.69
C GLY A 23 -4.38 1.54 -19.74
N ALA A 24 -3.92 1.70 -18.51
CA ALA A 24 -4.45 2.71 -17.61
C ALA A 24 -3.82 4.09 -17.91
N THR A 25 -4.54 5.15 -17.56
CA THR A 25 -4.01 6.52 -17.49
C THR A 25 -3.66 6.82 -16.04
N CYS A 26 -2.42 7.18 -15.76
CA CYS A 26 -1.97 7.51 -14.41
C CYS A 26 -2.12 9.02 -14.13
N ILE A 27 -2.49 9.34 -12.88
CA ILE A 27 -2.53 10.69 -12.33
C ILE A 27 -1.63 10.69 -11.10
N GLU A 28 -0.57 11.49 -11.12
CA GLU A 28 0.28 11.66 -9.94
C GLU A 28 -0.38 12.58 -8.91
N LEU A 29 -0.49 12.10 -7.67
CA LEU A 29 -0.93 12.92 -6.54
C LEU A 29 0.28 13.48 -5.82
N ARG A 30 0.58 14.75 -6.03
CA ARG A 30 1.72 15.46 -5.45
C ARG A 30 1.33 16.61 -4.54
N GLN A 31 0.11 17.13 -4.67
CA GLN A 31 -0.41 18.28 -3.93
C GLN A 31 -1.94 18.19 -3.82
N LYS A 32 -2.50 19.00 -2.95
CA LYS A 32 -3.95 19.03 -2.66
C LYS A 32 -4.83 19.15 -3.91
N SER A 33 -4.48 20.05 -4.84
CA SER A 33 -5.26 20.29 -6.06
C SER A 33 -5.31 19.11 -7.02
N ASP A 34 -4.40 18.14 -6.89
CA ASP A 34 -4.42 16.94 -7.72
C ASP A 34 -5.63 16.03 -7.36
N LEU A 35 -6.16 16.18 -6.14
CA LEU A 35 -7.36 15.47 -5.68
C LEU A 35 -8.66 15.99 -6.32
N ASP A 36 -8.65 17.15 -6.97
CA ASP A 36 -9.83 17.69 -7.68
C ASP A 36 -10.13 16.89 -8.96
N GLN A 37 -9.21 16.06 -9.41
CA GLN A 37 -9.40 15.19 -10.57
C GLN A 37 -10.21 13.94 -10.20
N ASP A 38 -11.00 13.45 -11.16
CA ASP A 38 -11.68 12.16 -11.03
C ASP A 38 -10.74 11.01 -11.36
N PHE A 39 -10.75 9.96 -10.53
CA PHE A 39 -10.00 8.72 -10.75
C PHE A 39 -10.77 7.50 -10.23
N ASP A 40 -10.56 6.37 -10.89
CA ASP A 40 -11.29 5.11 -10.66
C ASP A 40 -10.65 4.25 -9.57
N GLY A 41 -9.39 4.52 -9.22
CA GLY A 41 -8.64 3.76 -8.21
C GLY A 41 -7.40 4.50 -7.75
N LEU A 42 -6.82 4.04 -6.65
CA LEU A 42 -5.66 4.63 -5.99
C LEU A 42 -4.54 3.60 -5.82
N VAL A 43 -3.30 4.02 -6.04
CA VAL A 43 -2.10 3.25 -5.67
C VAL A 43 -1.34 3.98 -4.58
N LEU A 44 -1.07 3.26 -3.49
CA LEU A 44 -0.17 3.67 -2.41
C LEU A 44 1.13 2.88 -2.55
N PRO A 45 2.20 3.49 -3.06
CA PRO A 45 3.43 2.78 -3.39
C PRO A 45 4.27 2.43 -2.15
N GLY A 46 5.23 1.53 -2.35
CA GLY A 46 6.30 1.29 -1.40
C GLY A 46 7.19 2.51 -1.19
N GLY A 47 7.81 2.60 -0.02
CA GLY A 47 8.66 3.72 0.38
C GLY A 47 8.82 3.76 1.91
N GLU A 48 8.88 4.96 2.47
CA GLU A 48 8.92 5.22 3.91
C GLU A 48 7.57 5.71 4.44
N SER A 49 6.83 4.87 5.15
CA SER A 49 5.48 5.18 5.62
C SER A 49 5.41 6.39 6.55
N THR A 50 6.44 6.63 7.36
CA THR A 50 6.53 7.81 8.24
C THR A 50 6.65 9.09 7.43
N VAL A 51 7.44 9.08 6.36
CA VAL A 51 7.62 10.24 5.47
C VAL A 51 6.34 10.46 4.66
N GLN A 52 5.77 9.40 4.06
CA GLN A 52 4.52 9.50 3.30
C GLN A 52 3.39 10.04 4.19
N GLY A 53 3.22 9.51 5.40
CA GLY A 53 2.19 9.96 6.34
C GLY A 53 2.37 11.42 6.80
N LYS A 54 3.63 11.85 6.97
CA LYS A 54 3.94 13.26 7.28
C LYS A 54 3.58 14.17 6.11
N LEU A 55 4.04 13.86 4.91
CA LEU A 55 3.77 14.65 3.69
C LEU A 55 2.28 14.73 3.37
N LEU A 56 1.53 13.64 3.52
CA LEU A 56 0.08 13.62 3.36
C LEU A 56 -0.62 14.66 4.24
N LYS A 57 -0.17 14.81 5.49
CA LYS A 57 -0.71 15.80 6.43
C LYS A 57 -0.25 17.23 6.11
N GLU A 58 1.03 17.41 5.82
CA GLU A 58 1.59 18.73 5.48
C GLU A 58 1.00 19.33 4.21
N LEU A 59 0.64 18.48 3.24
CA LEU A 59 0.02 18.87 1.98
C LEU A 59 -1.51 18.87 2.02
N ASP A 60 -2.11 18.67 3.19
CA ASP A 60 -3.57 18.66 3.41
C ASP A 60 -4.32 17.66 2.49
N MET A 61 -3.70 16.50 2.24
CA MET A 61 -4.26 15.43 1.39
C MET A 61 -4.80 14.25 2.21
N PHE A 62 -4.46 14.19 3.50
CA PHE A 62 -4.67 13.00 4.33
C PHE A 62 -6.15 12.68 4.51
N ASP A 63 -6.94 13.63 4.97
CA ASP A 63 -8.35 13.40 5.33
C ASP A 63 -9.21 13.08 4.11
N ASP A 64 -8.94 13.74 2.97
CA ASP A 64 -9.67 13.48 1.72
C ASP A 64 -9.38 12.07 1.18
N LEU A 65 -8.12 11.65 1.19
CA LEU A 65 -7.77 10.31 0.74
C LEU A 65 -8.31 9.24 1.69
N GLN A 66 -8.19 9.45 3.01
CA GLN A 66 -8.76 8.54 4.01
C GLN A 66 -10.25 8.37 3.78
N LYS A 67 -10.98 9.47 3.61
CA LYS A 67 -12.43 9.43 3.35
C LYS A 67 -12.75 8.68 2.06
N ARG A 68 -12.07 8.95 0.96
CA ARG A 68 -12.30 8.25 -0.32
C ARG A 68 -12.05 6.75 -0.20
N ILE A 69 -11.01 6.34 0.52
CA ILE A 69 -10.72 4.91 0.77
C ILE A 69 -11.85 4.28 1.61
N GLN A 70 -12.31 4.97 2.68
CA GLN A 70 -13.42 4.51 3.51
C GLN A 70 -14.74 4.43 2.74
N ASP A 71 -14.97 5.33 1.81
CA ASP A 71 -16.14 5.36 0.92
C ASP A 71 -16.05 4.30 -0.20
N GLY A 72 -15.00 3.48 -0.25
CA GLY A 72 -14.87 2.33 -1.14
C GLY A 72 -14.04 2.56 -2.39
N LEU A 73 -13.21 3.59 -2.46
CA LEU A 73 -12.26 3.76 -3.57
C LEU A 73 -11.33 2.55 -3.67
N PRO A 74 -11.33 1.81 -4.79
CA PRO A 74 -10.41 0.70 -5.00
C PRO A 74 -8.96 1.14 -4.81
N THR A 75 -8.25 0.49 -3.88
CA THR A 75 -6.90 0.90 -3.49
C THR A 75 -5.94 -0.27 -3.50
N LEU A 76 -4.87 -0.16 -4.28
CA LEU A 76 -3.72 -1.08 -4.24
C LEU A 76 -2.62 -0.45 -3.39
N ALA A 77 -2.16 -1.20 -2.38
CA ALA A 77 -1.11 -0.74 -1.48
C ALA A 77 0.04 -1.74 -1.41
N THR A 78 1.27 -1.25 -1.52
CA THR A 78 2.48 -2.08 -1.44
C THR A 78 3.43 -1.58 -0.36
N CYS A 79 4.02 -2.48 0.42
CA CYS A 79 5.04 -2.19 1.43
C CYS A 79 4.65 -1.03 2.38
N ALA A 80 5.19 0.19 2.18
CA ALA A 80 4.81 1.37 2.96
C ALA A 80 3.32 1.72 2.82
N GLY A 81 2.75 1.57 1.62
CA GLY A 81 1.32 1.75 1.39
C GLY A 81 0.45 0.82 2.22
N LEU A 82 0.86 -0.45 2.38
CA LEU A 82 0.19 -1.41 3.27
C LEU A 82 0.18 -0.88 4.73
N ILE A 83 1.30 -0.36 5.20
CA ILE A 83 1.42 0.21 6.54
C ILE A 83 0.49 1.42 6.71
N LEU A 84 0.31 2.25 5.68
CA LEU A 84 -0.62 3.39 5.73
C LEU A 84 -2.08 2.95 5.96
N LEU A 85 -2.49 1.78 5.44
CA LEU A 85 -3.85 1.27 5.56
C LEU A 85 -4.13 0.54 6.87
N ALA A 86 -3.11 0.04 7.57
CA ALA A 86 -3.26 -0.78 8.75
C ALA A 86 -3.86 -0.02 9.95
N LYS A 87 -4.81 -0.63 10.65
CA LYS A 87 -5.34 -0.11 11.92
C LYS A 87 -4.33 -0.18 13.05
N GLU A 88 -3.44 -1.16 13.00
CA GLU A 88 -2.45 -1.38 14.05
C GLU A 88 -1.06 -1.61 13.44
N ILE A 89 -0.04 -1.08 14.09
CA ILE A 89 1.36 -1.29 13.74
C ILE A 89 2.07 -1.81 14.99
N GLU A 90 2.70 -2.97 14.89
CA GLU A 90 3.36 -3.61 16.01
C GLU A 90 4.36 -2.67 16.69
N ASN A 91 4.27 -2.58 18.02
CA ASN A 91 5.11 -1.73 18.87
C ASN A 91 5.07 -0.21 18.54
N GLN A 92 3.99 0.27 17.94
CA GLN A 92 3.78 1.69 17.65
C GLN A 92 2.37 2.12 18.06
N ASN A 93 2.26 3.34 18.62
CA ASN A 93 0.97 3.97 18.91
C ASN A 93 0.45 4.82 17.73
N GLN A 94 1.31 5.11 16.77
CA GLN A 94 0.97 5.92 15.61
C GLN A 94 0.47 5.04 14.48
N THR A 95 -0.67 5.41 13.92
CA THR A 95 -1.26 4.84 12.71
C THR A 95 -1.49 5.95 11.68
N TYR A 96 -1.94 5.57 10.48
CA TYR A 96 -2.19 6.51 9.39
C TYR A 96 -3.66 6.44 8.96
N PHE A 97 -3.98 6.02 7.74
CA PHE A 97 -5.36 5.94 7.26
C PHE A 97 -6.24 4.98 8.08
N SER A 98 -5.66 3.90 8.60
CA SER A 98 -6.34 2.95 9.51
C SER A 98 -7.66 2.41 8.96
N THR A 99 -7.69 2.09 7.68
CA THR A 99 -8.91 1.69 6.98
C THR A 99 -9.09 0.18 6.91
N ILE A 100 -8.02 -0.61 7.05
CA ILE A 100 -8.08 -2.08 7.03
C ILE A 100 -7.82 -2.63 8.45
N PRO A 101 -8.73 -3.47 9.01
CA PRO A 101 -8.58 -4.06 10.33
C PRO A 101 -7.52 -5.18 10.32
N MET A 102 -6.27 -4.79 10.28
CA MET A 102 -5.10 -5.64 10.34
C MET A 102 -4.01 -5.02 11.20
N MET A 103 -3.17 -5.86 11.79
CA MET A 103 -1.92 -5.49 12.45
C MET A 103 -0.75 -5.81 11.52
N VAL A 104 0.13 -4.85 11.30
CA VAL A 104 1.34 -5.04 10.47
C VAL A 104 2.60 -4.96 11.33
N LYS A 105 3.58 -5.79 10.96
CA LYS A 105 4.94 -5.75 11.52
C LYS A 105 5.89 -5.14 10.51
N ARG A 106 6.52 -4.03 10.89
CA ARG A 106 7.50 -3.33 10.04
C ARG A 106 8.84 -4.05 10.03
N ASN A 107 9.56 -3.96 8.89
CA ASN A 107 10.91 -4.54 8.74
C ASN A 107 10.98 -6.00 9.20
N ALA A 108 9.93 -6.77 8.96
CA ALA A 108 9.72 -8.08 9.52
C ALA A 108 10.75 -9.12 9.06
N TYR A 109 11.34 -8.93 7.89
CA TYR A 109 12.37 -9.80 7.32
C TYR A 109 13.80 -9.31 7.63
N GLY A 110 13.96 -8.43 8.63
CA GLY A 110 15.26 -7.99 9.12
C GLY A 110 15.95 -6.95 8.23
N ARG A 111 17.27 -6.76 8.50
CA ARG A 111 18.11 -5.86 7.69
C ARG A 111 18.33 -6.47 6.29
N GLN A 112 18.98 -5.76 5.40
CA GLN A 112 19.21 -6.03 3.96
C GLN A 112 19.43 -7.50 3.52
N LEU A 113 19.83 -8.38 4.42
CA LEU A 113 19.97 -9.83 4.20
C LEU A 113 18.64 -10.60 4.13
N GLY A 114 17.52 -9.97 4.50
CA GLY A 114 16.18 -10.56 4.44
C GLY A 114 15.41 -10.29 3.13
N SER A 115 16.08 -9.76 2.11
CA SER A 115 15.43 -9.58 0.79
C SER A 115 15.47 -10.89 0.00
N PHE A 116 14.32 -11.30 -0.55
CA PHE A 116 14.22 -12.54 -1.32
C PHE A 116 13.14 -12.44 -2.40
N HIS A 117 13.21 -13.40 -3.34
CA HIS A 117 12.18 -13.60 -4.37
C HIS A 117 11.52 -14.95 -4.15
N THR A 118 10.22 -15.00 -4.39
CA THR A 118 9.46 -16.25 -4.39
C THR A 118 8.34 -16.18 -5.42
N ILE A 119 7.75 -17.33 -5.72
CA ILE A 119 6.53 -17.43 -6.52
C ILE A 119 5.51 -18.15 -5.66
N GLU A 120 4.46 -17.43 -5.27
CA GLU A 120 3.43 -17.95 -4.38
C GLU A 120 2.05 -17.93 -5.04
N GLU A 121 1.19 -18.79 -4.55
CA GLU A 121 -0.22 -18.79 -4.93
C GLU A 121 -0.94 -17.60 -4.31
N MET A 122 -1.65 -16.84 -5.13
CA MET A 122 -2.53 -15.76 -4.68
C MET A 122 -3.97 -16.13 -5.02
N LYS A 123 -4.84 -16.19 -4.01
CA LYS A 123 -6.25 -16.57 -4.13
C LYS A 123 -6.94 -15.76 -5.21
N GLY A 124 -7.54 -16.44 -6.18
CA GLY A 124 -8.27 -15.83 -7.28
C GLY A 124 -7.41 -15.27 -8.43
N ILE A 125 -6.08 -15.33 -8.31
CA ILE A 125 -5.15 -14.81 -9.35
C ILE A 125 -4.25 -15.92 -9.89
N GLY A 126 -3.79 -16.86 -9.02
CA GLY A 126 -2.85 -17.90 -9.35
C GLY A 126 -1.43 -17.56 -8.90
N LYS A 127 -0.42 -18.17 -9.54
CA LYS A 127 0.98 -17.99 -9.17
C LYS A 127 1.51 -16.60 -9.52
N VAL A 128 1.97 -15.86 -8.51
CA VAL A 128 2.49 -14.50 -8.64
C VAL A 128 3.95 -14.44 -8.18
N PRO A 129 4.87 -13.90 -9.00
CA PRO A 129 6.23 -13.64 -8.57
C PRO A 129 6.22 -12.45 -7.59
N MET A 130 6.88 -12.62 -6.45
CA MET A 130 6.92 -11.64 -5.38
C MET A 130 8.35 -11.35 -4.97
N THR A 131 8.63 -10.05 -4.74
CA THR A 131 9.93 -9.56 -4.28
C THR A 131 9.76 -8.87 -2.94
N PHE A 132 10.49 -9.31 -1.95
CA PHE A 132 10.48 -8.76 -0.61
C PHE A 132 11.79 -8.03 -0.33
N ILE A 133 11.72 -6.71 -0.08
CA ILE A 133 12.87 -5.85 0.24
C ILE A 133 12.55 -5.11 1.53
N ARG A 134 13.13 -5.55 2.65
CA ARG A 134 12.81 -5.01 3.99
C ARG A 134 11.30 -4.90 4.23
N ALA A 135 10.57 -5.87 3.70
CA ALA A 135 9.12 -5.80 3.63
C ALA A 135 8.46 -5.93 5.02
N PRO A 136 7.31 -5.28 5.22
CA PRO A 136 6.42 -5.64 6.31
C PRO A 136 5.74 -6.99 5.98
N TYR A 137 5.18 -7.64 7.00
CA TYR A 137 4.13 -8.63 6.82
C TYR A 137 2.93 -8.30 7.72
N ILE A 138 1.82 -8.95 7.44
CA ILE A 138 0.59 -8.81 8.23
C ILE A 138 0.66 -9.85 9.36
N GLU A 139 0.74 -9.37 10.60
CA GLU A 139 0.81 -10.24 11.79
C GLU A 139 -0.54 -10.92 12.07
N SER A 140 -1.62 -10.14 11.91
CA SER A 140 -2.98 -10.64 12.10
C SER A 140 -3.99 -9.81 11.31
N VAL A 141 -5.12 -10.42 11.00
CA VAL A 141 -6.29 -9.76 10.41
C VAL A 141 -7.52 -10.04 11.27
N GLN A 142 -8.48 -9.10 11.26
CA GLN A 142 -9.77 -9.25 11.91
C GLN A 142 -10.82 -9.72 10.89
N GLU A 143 -12.03 -9.96 11.38
CA GLU A 143 -13.18 -10.36 10.55
C GLU A 143 -13.41 -9.35 9.41
N GLY A 144 -13.73 -9.87 8.22
CA GLY A 144 -13.98 -9.08 7.02
C GLY A 144 -12.74 -8.81 6.17
N VAL A 145 -11.55 -9.29 6.56
CA VAL A 145 -10.34 -9.22 5.74
C VAL A 145 -10.02 -10.60 5.16
N ASP A 146 -9.99 -10.70 3.85
CA ASP A 146 -9.57 -11.90 3.13
C ASP A 146 -8.04 -11.98 3.06
N ILE A 147 -7.50 -13.15 3.40
CA ILE A 147 -6.08 -13.47 3.18
C ILE A 147 -5.94 -14.06 1.79
N LEU A 148 -5.15 -13.42 0.94
CA LEU A 148 -4.95 -13.83 -0.45
C LEU A 148 -3.70 -14.67 -0.64
N SER A 149 -2.65 -14.45 0.16
CA SER A 149 -1.39 -15.19 0.04
C SER A 149 -0.59 -15.22 1.34
N LYS A 150 0.20 -16.28 1.50
CA LYS A 150 1.14 -16.47 2.63
C LYS A 150 2.49 -16.97 2.12
N VAL A 151 3.55 -16.61 2.84
CA VAL A 151 4.90 -17.16 2.69
C VAL A 151 5.39 -17.64 4.05
N ASN A 152 5.75 -18.93 4.19
CA ASN A 152 6.18 -19.49 5.46
C ASN A 152 5.26 -19.12 6.64
N ASP A 153 3.94 -19.30 6.45
CA ASP A 153 2.88 -18.94 7.39
C ASP A 153 2.65 -17.44 7.63
N ASN A 154 3.54 -16.55 7.17
CA ASN A 154 3.33 -15.11 7.26
C ASN A 154 2.33 -14.64 6.21
N ILE A 155 1.35 -13.85 6.63
CA ILE A 155 0.37 -13.23 5.71
C ILE A 155 1.07 -12.09 4.97
N ILE A 156 1.02 -12.12 3.64
CA ILE A 156 1.70 -11.15 2.77
C ILE A 156 0.74 -10.39 1.84
N ALA A 157 -0.47 -10.89 1.63
CA ALA A 157 -1.54 -10.25 0.87
C ALA A 157 -2.91 -10.70 1.37
#